data_fdf26034027271c0fc6aca56800adf18
#
_entry.id   fdf26034027271c0fc6aca56800adf18
#
_cell.length_a   1.000
_cell.length_b   1.000
_cell.length_c   1.000
_cell.angle_alpha   90.00
_cell.angle_beta   90.00
_cell.angle_gamma   90.00
#
_symmetry.space_group_name_H-M   'P 1'
#
loop_
_entity.id
_entity.type
_entity.pdbx_description
1 polymer ?
#
loop_
_entity_poly.entity_id
_entity_poly.type
_entity_poly.pdbx_seq_one_letter_code
_entity_poly.pdbx_strand_id
1 'polypeptide(L)'
;MRVIVSDDGEKWESLALVTSPKYDLRDAKLTITPDGRLMLNGAGMIADADVRYYSMVWFSSDDGHSWSEGRQIGDPGFWLWRTQWHGGTAYSLGYSTERERTQRRLRLYRSKTGDEFETLVEQLSAPAGCGEDTILFRKDQSALCLLRHETGDRMSQLGTASPPYTDWKWRDLNLRIGGPNMIQLPDGRILAATRLYTGGTRTSLSWLDPEKGTLTEVLKLPSGGDTSYAGMVLHDGLLWLSYYSSHEERTSIYLAKVRIPTE
;
A
#
# COMPACT_ATOMS: atom_id res chain seq x y z
N MET A 1 15.60 6.82 3.02
CA MET A 1 14.82 6.55 1.80
C MET A 1 15.23 7.57 0.75
N ARG A 2 15.50 7.15 -0.48
CA ARG A 2 15.88 8.06 -1.58
C ARG A 2 14.66 8.40 -2.42
N VAL A 3 14.47 9.68 -2.70
CA VAL A 3 13.49 10.18 -3.67
C VAL A 3 14.22 10.40 -4.98
N ILE A 4 13.69 9.86 -6.05
CA ILE A 4 14.19 10.06 -7.42
C ILE A 4 13.10 10.66 -8.28
N VAL A 5 13.48 11.43 -9.28
CA VAL A 5 12.57 12.12 -10.20
C VAL A 5 12.97 11.82 -11.65
N SER A 6 12.01 11.90 -12.54
CA SER A 6 12.21 11.76 -13.97
C SER A 6 11.18 12.59 -14.73
N ASP A 7 11.57 13.26 -15.80
CA ASP A 7 10.68 13.97 -16.70
C ASP A 7 10.10 13.06 -17.80
N ASP A 8 10.78 11.97 -18.14
CA ASP A 8 10.44 11.08 -19.25
C ASP A 8 10.12 9.63 -18.81
N GLY A 9 10.41 9.31 -17.52
CA GLY A 9 10.30 7.96 -16.95
C GLY A 9 11.35 6.97 -17.45
N GLU A 10 12.43 7.46 -18.06
CA GLU A 10 13.57 6.67 -18.56
C GLU A 10 14.87 7.08 -17.86
N LYS A 11 15.11 8.36 -17.73
CA LYS A 11 16.26 8.92 -17.03
C LYS A 11 15.83 9.40 -15.64
N TRP A 12 16.54 8.93 -14.64
CA TRP A 12 16.21 9.19 -13.24
C TRP A 12 17.33 9.89 -12.53
N GLU A 13 16.99 10.93 -11.76
CA GLU A 13 17.92 11.69 -10.95
C GLU A 13 17.57 11.57 -9.47
N SER A 14 18.59 11.70 -8.61
CA SER A 14 18.38 11.75 -7.17
C SER A 14 17.89 13.14 -6.78
N LEU A 15 16.66 13.25 -6.30
CA LEU A 15 16.06 14.51 -5.89
C LEU A 15 16.34 14.82 -4.41
N ALA A 16 16.05 13.85 -3.53
CA ALA A 16 16.23 14.03 -2.08
C ALA A 16 16.63 12.73 -1.38
N LEU A 17 17.15 12.86 -0.18
CA LEU A 17 17.47 11.74 0.70
C LEU A 17 16.83 11.97 2.08
N VAL A 18 15.76 11.24 2.38
CA VAL A 18 15.14 11.22 3.69
C VAL A 18 15.85 10.22 4.58
N THR A 19 16.40 10.67 5.69
CA THR A 19 17.17 9.88 6.65
C THR A 19 16.63 10.04 8.07
N SER A 20 17.02 9.13 8.94
CA SER A 20 16.79 9.22 10.37
C SER A 20 18.00 8.71 11.13
N PRO A 21 18.48 9.40 12.15
CA PRO A 21 19.56 8.89 12.99
C PRO A 21 19.08 7.77 13.94
N LYS A 22 17.77 7.65 14.13
CA LYS A 22 17.14 6.73 15.08
C LYS A 22 16.59 5.47 14.43
N TYR A 23 16.08 5.58 13.20
CA TYR A 23 15.31 4.51 12.58
C TYR A 23 15.97 4.01 11.29
N ASP A 24 15.95 2.70 11.09
CA ASP A 24 16.08 2.10 9.77
C ASP A 24 14.75 2.32 9.03
N LEU A 25 14.77 3.18 8.00
CA LEU A 25 13.58 3.62 7.28
C LEU A 25 13.25 2.67 6.13
N ARG A 26 11.98 2.23 6.07
CA ARG A 26 11.50 1.19 5.15
C ARG A 26 10.18 1.53 4.50
N ASP A 27 9.91 0.87 3.38
CA ASP A 27 8.60 0.73 2.71
C ASP A 27 7.92 2.06 2.40
N ALA A 28 8.66 2.95 1.75
CA ALA A 28 8.19 4.26 1.31
C ALA A 28 6.98 4.17 0.37
N LYS A 29 5.97 4.99 0.62
CA LYS A 29 4.78 5.16 -0.24
C LYS A 29 4.42 6.62 -0.32
N LEU A 30 4.22 7.10 -1.55
CA LEU A 30 3.83 8.48 -1.82
C LEU A 30 2.33 8.59 -2.02
N THR A 31 1.75 9.67 -1.53
CA THR A 31 0.40 10.13 -1.85
C THR A 31 0.38 11.66 -1.91
N ILE A 32 -0.66 12.22 -2.53
CA ILE A 32 -0.86 13.66 -2.58
C ILE A 32 -1.98 14.01 -1.60
N THR A 33 -1.71 14.99 -0.74
CA THR A 33 -2.68 15.50 0.22
C THR A 33 -3.73 16.38 -0.47
N PRO A 34 -4.90 16.63 0.14
CA PRO A 34 -5.92 17.50 -0.45
C PRO A 34 -5.47 18.95 -0.70
N ASP A 35 -4.45 19.43 0.02
CA ASP A 35 -3.83 20.73 -0.17
C ASP A 35 -2.64 20.74 -1.16
N GLY A 36 -2.42 19.60 -1.87
CA GLY A 36 -1.45 19.48 -2.96
C GLY A 36 -0.02 19.15 -2.54
N ARG A 37 0.26 18.94 -1.25
CA ARG A 37 1.59 18.50 -0.81
C ARG A 37 1.84 17.03 -1.13
N LEU A 38 3.09 16.66 -1.33
CA LEU A 38 3.50 15.26 -1.29
C LEU A 38 3.57 14.79 0.16
N MET A 39 2.99 13.62 0.41
CA MET A 39 3.05 12.93 1.69
C MET A 39 3.76 11.59 1.48
N LEU A 40 4.86 11.38 2.19
CA LEU A 40 5.64 10.16 2.19
C LEU A 40 5.35 9.37 3.46
N ASN A 41 4.70 8.22 3.32
CA ASN A 41 4.56 7.25 4.39
C ASN A 41 5.71 6.25 4.36
N GLY A 42 6.13 5.81 5.53
CA GLY A 42 7.10 4.74 5.68
C GLY A 42 7.07 4.14 7.08
N ALA A 43 7.91 3.18 7.33
CA ALA A 43 8.14 2.65 8.65
C ALA A 43 9.55 2.95 9.13
N GLY A 44 9.68 3.24 10.41
CA GLY A 44 10.94 3.29 11.13
C GLY A 44 11.11 2.03 11.98
N MET A 45 12.22 1.32 11.84
CA MET A 45 12.54 0.15 12.63
C MET A 45 13.68 0.43 13.60
N ILE A 46 13.56 -0.08 14.84
CA ILE A 46 14.63 -0.15 15.84
C ILE A 46 14.90 -1.64 16.10
N ALA A 47 16.11 -2.10 15.81
CA ALA A 47 16.42 -3.54 15.79
C ALA A 47 16.21 -4.24 17.14
N ASP A 48 16.70 -3.66 18.23
CA ASP A 48 16.79 -4.29 19.55
C ASP A 48 15.79 -3.71 20.56
N ALA A 49 14.72 -3.05 20.08
CA ALA A 49 13.67 -2.50 20.94
C ALA A 49 12.53 -3.51 21.16
N ASP A 50 11.83 -3.39 22.31
CA ASP A 50 10.60 -4.16 22.58
C ASP A 50 9.53 -3.85 21.55
N VAL A 51 9.31 -2.57 21.28
CA VAL A 51 8.50 -2.10 20.14
C VAL A 51 9.45 -1.75 19.01
N ARG A 52 9.44 -2.57 17.96
CA ARG A 52 10.41 -2.48 16.86
C ARG A 52 9.98 -1.56 15.74
N TYR A 53 8.69 -1.40 15.51
CA TYR A 53 8.15 -0.72 14.33
C TYR A 53 7.29 0.47 14.70
N TYR A 54 7.51 1.56 13.97
CA TYR A 54 6.79 2.83 14.07
C TYR A 54 6.42 3.29 12.67
N SER A 55 5.16 3.67 12.48
CA SER A 55 4.76 4.31 11.23
C SER A 55 5.19 5.77 11.25
N MET A 56 5.71 6.23 10.12
CA MET A 56 6.31 7.56 9.99
C MET A 56 5.75 8.28 8.78
N VAL A 57 5.71 9.61 8.84
CA VAL A 57 5.29 10.45 7.73
C VAL A 57 6.22 11.66 7.58
N TRP A 58 6.40 12.09 6.34
CA TRP A 58 7.10 13.31 5.93
C TRP A 58 6.29 14.02 4.87
N PHE A 59 6.40 15.34 4.81
CA PHE A 59 5.71 16.18 3.83
C PHE A 59 6.69 17.01 3.03
N SER A 60 6.35 17.22 1.75
CA SER A 60 7.03 18.16 0.87
C SER A 60 6.01 19.05 0.17
N SER A 61 6.28 20.35 0.12
CA SER A 61 5.48 21.36 -0.58
C SER A 61 6.18 21.95 -1.81
N ASP A 62 7.34 21.37 -2.19
CA ASP A 62 8.19 21.82 -3.28
C ASP A 62 8.55 20.64 -4.22
N ASP A 63 7.55 19.84 -4.56
CA ASP A 63 7.64 18.70 -5.48
C ASP A 63 8.71 17.64 -5.10
N GLY A 64 8.99 17.54 -3.81
CA GLY A 64 9.90 16.52 -3.28
C GLY A 64 11.37 16.96 -3.13
N HIS A 65 11.70 18.22 -3.39
CA HIS A 65 13.06 18.75 -3.21
C HIS A 65 13.48 18.82 -1.73
N SER A 66 12.56 19.23 -0.87
CA SER A 66 12.77 19.22 0.58
C SER A 66 11.64 18.50 1.32
N TRP A 67 11.96 17.95 2.47
CA TRP A 67 11.04 17.17 3.28
C TRP A 67 11.05 17.65 4.72
N SER A 68 9.88 17.67 5.35
CA SER A 68 9.75 17.96 6.77
C SER A 68 10.56 16.96 7.62
N GLU A 69 10.71 17.26 8.90
CA GLU A 69 11.10 16.24 9.86
C GLU A 69 10.08 15.10 9.88
N GLY A 70 10.57 13.88 10.13
CA GLY A 70 9.72 12.71 10.22
C GLY A 70 8.90 12.72 11.50
N ARG A 71 7.58 12.52 11.36
CA ARG A 71 6.65 12.37 12.48
C ARG A 71 6.16 10.96 12.60
N GLN A 72 6.08 10.45 13.82
CA GLN A 72 5.40 9.19 14.10
C GLN A 72 3.89 9.39 13.97
N ILE A 73 3.22 8.43 13.32
CA ILE A 73 1.78 8.38 13.16
C ILE A 73 1.23 7.06 13.68
N GLY A 74 -0.02 7.08 14.14
CA GLY A 74 -0.66 5.91 14.74
C GLY A 74 0.03 5.44 16.03
N ASP A 75 -0.30 4.24 16.47
CA ASP A 75 0.24 3.68 17.70
C ASP A 75 1.57 2.95 17.48
N PRO A 76 2.49 2.99 18.47
CA PRO A 76 3.67 2.15 18.44
C PRO A 76 3.33 0.67 18.28
N GLY A 77 4.07 -0.03 17.44
CA GLY A 77 3.82 -1.44 17.15
C GLY A 77 2.70 -1.70 16.13
N PHE A 78 2.10 -0.66 15.57
CA PHE A 78 1.22 -0.76 14.42
C PHE A 78 1.90 -0.21 13.17
N TRP A 79 1.78 -0.96 12.07
CA TRP A 79 2.28 -0.54 10.78
C TRP A 79 1.14 -0.08 9.89
N LEU A 80 1.01 1.25 9.74
CA LEU A 80 0.09 1.88 8.82
C LEU A 80 0.67 1.72 7.41
N TRP A 81 0.16 0.73 6.68
CA TRP A 81 0.80 0.26 5.46
C TRP A 81 0.71 1.26 4.30
N ARG A 82 -0.49 1.80 4.06
CA ARG A 82 -0.76 2.83 3.06
C ARG A 82 -1.76 3.84 3.57
N THR A 83 -1.62 5.09 3.17
CA THR A 83 -2.60 6.14 3.41
C THR A 83 -3.35 6.46 2.14
N GLN A 84 -4.68 6.53 2.23
CA GLN A 84 -5.58 6.93 1.16
C GLN A 84 -6.41 8.14 1.60
N TRP A 85 -6.47 9.14 0.74
CA TRP A 85 -7.30 10.33 0.97
C TRP A 85 -8.67 10.16 0.34
N HIS A 86 -9.73 10.43 1.13
CA HIS A 86 -11.10 10.40 0.66
C HIS A 86 -11.93 11.47 1.38
N GLY A 87 -12.64 12.34 0.61
CA GLY A 87 -13.44 13.41 1.18
C GLY A 87 -12.68 14.33 2.16
N GLY A 88 -11.41 14.63 1.87
CA GLY A 88 -10.55 15.48 2.72
C GLY A 88 -10.12 14.80 4.03
N THR A 89 -10.26 13.49 4.15
CA THR A 89 -9.82 12.69 5.29
C THR A 89 -8.85 11.61 4.81
N ALA A 90 -7.72 11.48 5.48
CA ALA A 90 -6.79 10.38 5.29
C ALA A 90 -7.28 9.15 6.07
N TYR A 91 -7.23 7.99 5.45
CA TYR A 91 -7.50 6.69 6.06
C TYR A 91 -6.31 5.78 5.89
N SER A 92 -5.99 5.01 6.92
CA SER A 92 -4.94 4.00 6.86
C SER A 92 -5.32 2.79 7.71
N LEU A 93 -5.21 1.61 7.14
CA LEU A 93 -5.22 0.40 7.95
C LEU A 93 -3.82 0.19 8.53
N GLY A 94 -3.77 -0.17 9.80
CA GLY A 94 -2.56 -0.56 10.49
C GLY A 94 -2.69 -1.97 11.03
N TYR A 95 -1.78 -2.84 10.65
CA TYR A 95 -1.66 -4.14 11.29
C TYR A 95 -0.63 -4.09 12.41
N SER A 96 -0.92 -4.78 13.50
CA SER A 96 0.02 -4.87 14.62
C SER A 96 1.19 -5.79 14.27
N THR A 97 2.36 -5.50 14.85
CA THR A 97 3.64 -6.11 14.46
C THR A 97 4.15 -7.14 15.48
N GLU A 98 3.23 -7.80 16.20
CA GLU A 98 3.59 -8.89 17.11
C GLU A 98 4.43 -9.95 16.37
N ARG A 99 5.39 -10.52 17.08
CA ARG A 99 6.26 -11.60 16.55
C ARG A 99 5.43 -12.82 16.19
N GLU A 100 4.47 -13.17 17.07
CA GLU A 100 3.49 -14.23 16.82
C GLU A 100 2.41 -13.70 15.86
N ARG A 101 2.47 -14.13 14.61
CA ARG A 101 1.61 -13.61 13.54
C ARG A 101 0.12 -13.90 13.77
N THR A 102 -0.22 -14.97 14.47
CA THR A 102 -1.61 -15.33 14.82
C THR A 102 -2.25 -14.32 15.77
N GLN A 103 -1.44 -13.51 16.46
CA GLN A 103 -1.92 -12.45 17.37
C GLN A 103 -2.10 -11.10 16.68
N ARG A 104 -1.71 -10.97 15.42
CA ARG A 104 -1.81 -9.72 14.68
C ARG A 104 -3.25 -9.27 14.52
N ARG A 105 -3.47 -7.99 14.77
CA ARG A 105 -4.75 -7.30 14.72
C ARG A 105 -4.71 -6.24 13.65
N LEU A 106 -5.88 -5.91 13.12
CA LEU A 106 -6.07 -4.86 12.15
C LEU A 106 -6.87 -3.73 12.77
N ARG A 107 -6.38 -2.50 12.64
CA ARG A 107 -6.97 -1.27 13.16
C ARG A 107 -7.18 -0.28 12.02
N LEU A 108 -8.28 0.46 12.04
CA LEU A 108 -8.48 1.56 11.08
C LEU A 108 -8.21 2.88 11.76
N TYR A 109 -7.36 3.66 11.14
CA TYR A 109 -7.02 5.02 11.52
C TYR A 109 -7.58 6.02 10.54
N ARG A 110 -7.83 7.24 11.01
CA ARG A 110 -8.15 8.40 10.17
C ARG A 110 -7.40 9.64 10.62
N SER A 111 -7.26 10.62 9.72
CA SER A 111 -6.62 11.90 9.99
C SER A 111 -7.20 12.99 9.10
N LYS A 112 -7.24 14.22 9.59
CA LYS A 112 -7.58 15.42 8.79
C LYS A 112 -6.35 16.07 8.16
N THR A 113 -5.20 15.88 8.77
CA THR A 113 -3.94 16.56 8.43
C THR A 113 -2.91 15.63 7.80
N GLY A 114 -3.04 14.30 8.05
CA GLY A 114 -2.10 13.27 7.60
C GLY A 114 -0.90 13.06 8.53
N ASP A 115 -0.72 13.87 9.56
CA ASP A 115 0.34 13.75 10.56
C ASP A 115 -0.17 13.42 11.97
N GLU A 116 -1.48 13.58 12.21
CA GLU A 116 -2.15 13.20 13.44
C GLU A 116 -3.25 12.20 13.11
N PHE A 117 -3.01 10.93 13.41
CA PHE A 117 -3.97 9.85 13.17
C PHE A 117 -4.64 9.44 14.47
N GLU A 118 -5.96 9.45 14.49
CA GLU A 118 -6.79 8.88 15.54
C GLU A 118 -7.32 7.49 15.13
N THR A 119 -7.53 6.63 16.10
CA THR A 119 -8.16 5.34 15.87
C THR A 119 -9.65 5.52 15.60
N LEU A 120 -10.09 5.12 14.41
CA LEU A 120 -11.51 5.07 14.04
C LEU A 120 -12.14 3.73 14.47
N VAL A 121 -11.42 2.61 14.27
CA VAL A 121 -11.85 1.27 14.68
C VAL A 121 -10.68 0.57 15.37
N GLU A 122 -10.85 0.29 16.67
CA GLU A 122 -9.80 -0.30 17.51
C GLU A 122 -9.37 -1.69 17.04
N GLN A 123 -10.35 -2.49 16.63
CA GLN A 123 -10.09 -3.82 16.09
C GLN A 123 -11.13 -4.14 15.03
N LEU A 124 -10.68 -4.24 13.79
CA LEU A 124 -11.53 -4.74 12.73
C LEU A 124 -11.75 -6.24 12.90
N SER A 125 -12.96 -6.69 12.57
CA SER A 125 -13.34 -8.11 12.58
C SER A 125 -12.74 -8.87 11.39
N ALA A 126 -11.46 -8.63 11.11
CA ALA A 126 -10.71 -9.38 10.13
C ALA A 126 -10.14 -10.67 10.75
N PRO A 127 -9.93 -11.73 9.98
CA PRO A 127 -9.26 -12.92 10.47
C PRO A 127 -7.87 -12.61 11.05
N ALA A 128 -7.46 -13.34 12.06
CA ALA A 128 -6.15 -13.21 12.69
C ALA A 128 -5.01 -13.48 11.70
N GLY A 129 -3.85 -12.86 11.93
CA GLY A 129 -2.69 -13.05 11.06
C GLY A 129 -2.67 -12.15 9.82
N CYS A 130 -3.34 -11.02 9.90
CA CYS A 130 -3.34 -9.97 8.88
C CYS A 130 -1.94 -9.37 8.68
N GLY A 131 -1.73 -8.79 7.52
CA GLY A 131 -0.50 -8.10 7.13
C GLY A 131 -0.80 -6.91 6.23
N GLU A 132 -0.01 -6.74 5.20
CA GLU A 132 -0.11 -5.65 4.24
C GLU A 132 -1.51 -5.56 3.60
N ASP A 133 -1.93 -4.34 3.37
CA ASP A 133 -3.28 -4.03 2.87
C ASP A 133 -3.28 -2.89 1.85
N THR A 134 -4.41 -2.65 1.23
CA THR A 134 -4.70 -1.42 0.51
C THR A 134 -6.19 -1.13 0.55
N ILE A 135 -6.56 0.13 0.79
CA ILE A 135 -7.94 0.60 0.72
C ILE A 135 -8.14 1.32 -0.61
N LEU A 136 -9.31 1.16 -1.21
CA LEU A 136 -9.80 1.92 -2.34
C LEU A 136 -11.21 2.45 -2.01
N PHE A 137 -11.40 3.76 -2.12
CA PHE A 137 -12.72 4.38 -2.03
C PHE A 137 -13.31 4.52 -3.43
N ARG A 138 -14.52 4.01 -3.60
CA ARG A 138 -15.23 4.04 -4.88
C ARG A 138 -16.07 5.32 -5.04
N LYS A 139 -16.53 5.59 -6.26
CA LYS A 139 -17.40 6.73 -6.56
C LYS A 139 -18.73 6.70 -5.79
N ASP A 140 -19.22 5.51 -5.46
CA ASP A 140 -20.43 5.29 -4.63
C ASP A 140 -20.18 5.46 -3.13
N GLN A 141 -19.03 5.96 -2.73
CA GLN A 141 -18.57 6.15 -1.35
C GLN A 141 -18.29 4.84 -0.60
N SER A 142 -18.46 3.68 -1.20
CA SER A 142 -18.04 2.44 -0.54
C SER A 142 -16.51 2.29 -0.56
N ALA A 143 -15.99 1.54 0.40
CA ALA A 143 -14.58 1.20 0.48
C ALA A 143 -14.36 -0.29 0.21
N LEU A 144 -13.30 -0.60 -0.51
CA LEU A 144 -12.76 -1.94 -0.70
C LEU A 144 -11.41 -2.04 -0.01
N CYS A 145 -11.08 -3.23 0.50
CA CYS A 145 -9.76 -3.53 1.05
C CYS A 145 -9.26 -4.87 0.52
N LEU A 146 -8.08 -4.90 -0.07
CA LEU A 146 -7.33 -6.13 -0.28
C LEU A 146 -6.41 -6.34 0.92
N LEU A 147 -6.55 -7.46 1.61
CA LEU A 147 -5.82 -7.79 2.83
C LEU A 147 -5.01 -9.07 2.65
N ARG A 148 -3.70 -8.97 2.85
CA ARG A 148 -2.79 -10.11 2.89
C ARG A 148 -2.95 -10.88 4.20
N HIS A 149 -2.91 -12.21 4.10
CA HIS A 149 -2.88 -13.13 5.23
C HIS A 149 -1.54 -13.85 5.34
N GLU A 150 -1.05 -14.00 6.58
CA GLU A 150 0.27 -14.56 6.89
C GLU A 150 0.20 -15.91 7.64
N THR A 151 -0.99 -16.34 8.06
CA THR A 151 -1.22 -17.54 8.88
C THR A 151 -2.23 -18.50 8.22
N GLY A 152 -2.35 -19.70 8.75
CA GLY A 152 -3.25 -20.71 8.22
C GLY A 152 -2.94 -21.08 6.77
N ASP A 153 -3.95 -21.13 5.94
CA ASP A 153 -3.85 -21.36 4.49
C ASP A 153 -3.32 -20.16 3.71
N ARG A 154 -3.17 -19.00 4.38
CA ARG A 154 -2.71 -17.70 3.83
C ARG A 154 -3.60 -17.16 2.73
N MET A 155 -4.85 -17.59 2.64
CA MET A 155 -5.81 -17.03 1.69
C MET A 155 -6.10 -15.58 2.04
N SER A 156 -5.98 -14.71 1.05
CA SER A 156 -6.18 -13.28 1.22
C SER A 156 -7.65 -12.93 1.20
N GLN A 157 -7.99 -11.73 1.66
CA GLN A 157 -9.36 -11.32 1.82
C GLN A 157 -9.70 -10.03 1.10
N LEU A 158 -10.94 -9.93 0.67
CA LEU A 158 -11.58 -8.72 0.23
C LEU A 158 -12.52 -8.22 1.33
N GLY A 159 -12.20 -7.05 1.87
CA GLY A 159 -13.05 -6.31 2.77
C GLY A 159 -13.92 -5.31 2.01
N THR A 160 -15.14 -5.11 2.47
CA THR A 160 -16.06 -4.08 1.97
C THR A 160 -16.68 -3.31 3.12
N ALA A 161 -16.80 -1.98 2.99
CA ALA A 161 -17.46 -1.13 3.98
C ALA A 161 -18.17 0.04 3.31
N SER A 162 -19.19 0.55 4.00
CA SER A 162 -19.86 1.82 3.67
C SER A 162 -19.52 2.88 4.72
N PRO A 163 -19.71 4.18 4.42
CA PRO A 163 -19.56 5.22 5.44
C PRO A 163 -20.38 4.91 6.70
N PRO A 164 -19.86 5.12 7.91
CA PRO A 164 -18.60 5.77 8.27
C PRO A 164 -17.37 4.86 8.29
N TYR A 165 -17.39 3.69 7.63
CA TYR A 165 -16.30 2.72 7.50
C TYR A 165 -15.92 2.01 8.81
N THR A 166 -16.87 1.88 9.70
CA THR A 166 -16.70 1.22 11.01
C THR A 166 -17.11 -0.25 10.99
N ASP A 167 -17.92 -0.65 10.01
CA ASP A 167 -18.37 -2.04 9.82
C ASP A 167 -17.86 -2.60 8.50
N TRP A 168 -16.96 -3.58 8.59
CA TRP A 168 -16.33 -4.23 7.45
C TRP A 168 -16.82 -5.66 7.30
N LYS A 169 -17.22 -6.01 6.09
CA LYS A 169 -17.57 -7.38 5.70
C LYS A 169 -16.42 -7.98 4.93
N TRP A 170 -15.98 -9.17 5.32
CA TRP A 170 -14.83 -9.84 4.74
C TRP A 170 -15.25 -11.11 4.01
N ARG A 171 -14.61 -11.38 2.88
CA ARG A 171 -14.72 -12.63 2.12
C ARG A 171 -13.35 -13.10 1.66
N ASP A 172 -13.19 -14.42 1.55
CA ASP A 172 -11.98 -15.02 1.00
C ASP A 172 -11.91 -14.76 -0.50
N LEU A 173 -10.70 -14.43 -0.97
CA LEU A 173 -10.40 -14.36 -2.41
C LEU A 173 -10.06 -15.73 -3.00
N ASN A 174 -9.97 -16.78 -2.21
CA ASN A 174 -9.45 -18.09 -2.58
C ASN A 174 -8.09 -18.02 -3.30
N LEU A 175 -7.32 -17.02 -2.99
CA LEU A 175 -6.04 -16.71 -3.60
C LEU A 175 -5.10 -16.10 -2.58
N ARG A 176 -3.87 -16.59 -2.53
CA ARG A 176 -2.80 -15.96 -1.75
C ARG A 176 -2.20 -14.81 -2.52
N ILE A 177 -2.24 -13.60 -1.96
CA ILE A 177 -1.57 -12.41 -2.49
C ILE A 177 -0.59 -11.82 -1.46
N GLY A 178 0.35 -11.00 -1.94
CA GLY A 178 1.25 -10.19 -1.12
C GLY A 178 1.38 -8.79 -1.67
N GLY A 179 1.71 -7.81 -0.81
CA GLY A 179 1.96 -6.42 -1.15
C GLY A 179 0.91 -5.76 -2.04
N PRO A 180 -0.39 -5.85 -1.70
CA PRO A 180 -1.44 -5.42 -2.60
C PRO A 180 -1.42 -3.90 -2.81
N ASN A 181 -1.78 -3.49 -4.03
CA ASN A 181 -2.23 -2.15 -4.35
C ASN A 181 -3.36 -2.24 -5.38
N MET A 182 -4.25 -1.25 -5.43
CA MET A 182 -5.32 -1.20 -6.42
C MET A 182 -5.70 0.22 -6.79
N ILE A 183 -6.22 0.36 -8.01
CA ILE A 183 -6.69 1.64 -8.55
C ILE A 183 -8.00 1.42 -9.28
N GLN A 184 -8.95 2.35 -9.13
CA GLN A 184 -10.15 2.39 -9.96
C GLN A 184 -9.88 3.20 -11.22
N LEU A 185 -10.16 2.61 -12.36
CA LEU A 185 -10.05 3.26 -13.67
C LEU A 185 -11.22 4.23 -13.89
N PRO A 186 -11.09 5.17 -14.85
CA PRO A 186 -12.18 6.10 -15.20
C PRO A 186 -13.48 5.41 -15.62
N ASP A 187 -13.39 4.23 -16.25
CA ASP A 187 -14.52 3.39 -16.67
C ASP A 187 -15.17 2.59 -15.53
N GLY A 188 -14.58 2.66 -14.32
CA GLY A 188 -15.10 1.99 -13.11
C GLY A 188 -14.48 0.63 -12.84
N ARG A 189 -13.76 0.02 -13.77
CA ARG A 189 -13.02 -1.23 -13.52
C ARG A 189 -11.95 -1.02 -12.46
N ILE A 190 -11.64 -2.08 -11.73
CA ILE A 190 -10.62 -2.03 -10.68
C ILE A 190 -9.47 -2.94 -11.07
N LEU A 191 -8.27 -2.36 -11.11
CA LEU A 191 -7.04 -3.06 -11.38
C LEU A 191 -6.22 -3.16 -10.10
N ALA A 192 -5.82 -4.38 -9.74
CA ALA A 192 -4.96 -4.68 -8.60
C ALA A 192 -3.57 -5.09 -9.07
N ALA A 193 -2.54 -4.59 -8.40
CA ALA A 193 -1.17 -5.07 -8.52
C ALA A 193 -0.81 -5.84 -7.26
N THR A 194 -0.43 -7.10 -7.40
CA THR A 194 -0.18 -8.00 -6.27
C THR A 194 0.99 -8.93 -6.56
N ARG A 195 1.64 -9.43 -5.51
CA ARG A 195 2.47 -10.62 -5.59
C ARG A 195 1.56 -11.84 -5.63
N LEU A 196 1.69 -12.66 -6.67
CA LEU A 196 1.07 -13.96 -6.77
C LEU A 196 2.11 -15.06 -6.48
N TYR A 197 1.64 -16.20 -5.95
CA TYR A 197 2.51 -17.31 -5.54
C TYR A 197 2.25 -18.60 -6.32
N THR A 198 1.02 -18.82 -6.78
CA THR A 198 0.64 -20.01 -7.54
C THR A 198 1.30 -19.99 -8.93
N GLY A 199 2.01 -21.06 -9.28
CA GLY A 199 2.74 -21.12 -10.56
C GLY A 199 4.04 -20.31 -10.57
N GLY A 200 4.60 -19.98 -9.40
CA GLY A 200 5.82 -19.21 -9.21
C GLY A 200 5.57 -17.79 -8.73
N THR A 201 6.48 -17.30 -7.87
CA THR A 201 6.38 -15.94 -7.30
C THR A 201 6.58 -14.89 -8.39
N ARG A 202 5.64 -13.96 -8.49
CA ARG A 202 5.67 -12.87 -9.48
C ARG A 202 4.85 -11.68 -9.03
N THR A 203 5.15 -10.49 -9.54
CA THR A 203 4.26 -9.33 -9.50
C THR A 203 3.38 -9.34 -10.73
N SER A 204 2.09 -9.18 -10.54
CA SER A 204 1.10 -9.25 -11.62
C SER A 204 0.01 -8.20 -11.46
N LEU A 205 -0.57 -7.79 -12.59
CA LEU A 205 -1.82 -7.06 -12.65
C LEU A 205 -2.99 -8.02 -12.79
N SER A 206 -4.07 -7.75 -12.05
CA SER A 206 -5.30 -8.55 -12.05
C SER A 206 -6.52 -7.65 -12.04
N TRP A 207 -7.55 -8.01 -12.80
CA TRP A 207 -8.88 -7.40 -12.62
C TRP A 207 -9.50 -7.89 -11.32
N LEU A 208 -9.97 -6.95 -10.50
CA LEU A 208 -10.78 -7.26 -9.32
C LEU A 208 -12.26 -7.14 -9.69
N ASP A 209 -13.00 -8.24 -9.53
CA ASP A 209 -14.46 -8.23 -9.52
C ASP A 209 -14.91 -8.21 -8.04
N PRO A 210 -15.34 -7.05 -7.51
CA PRO A 210 -15.69 -6.95 -6.10
C PRO A 210 -16.99 -7.70 -5.75
N GLU A 211 -17.89 -7.89 -6.71
CA GLU A 211 -19.16 -8.61 -6.47
C GLU A 211 -18.92 -10.11 -6.35
N LYS A 212 -18.04 -10.65 -7.19
CA LYS A 212 -17.64 -12.07 -7.10
C LYS A 212 -16.56 -12.32 -6.06
N GLY A 213 -15.78 -11.30 -5.68
CA GLY A 213 -14.60 -11.44 -4.82
C GLY A 213 -13.48 -12.21 -5.53
N THR A 214 -13.26 -11.93 -6.80
CA THR A 214 -12.26 -12.64 -7.60
C THR A 214 -11.21 -11.71 -8.17
N LEU A 215 -9.97 -12.19 -8.24
CA LEU A 215 -8.86 -11.57 -8.96
C LEU A 215 -8.53 -12.42 -10.19
N THR A 216 -8.61 -11.81 -11.37
CA THR A 216 -8.25 -12.46 -12.64
C THR A 216 -6.96 -11.86 -13.15
N GLU A 217 -5.86 -12.64 -13.16
CA GLU A 217 -4.57 -12.20 -13.67
C GLU A 217 -4.67 -11.87 -15.16
N VAL A 218 -4.19 -10.66 -15.54
CA VAL A 218 -4.23 -10.18 -16.92
C VAL A 218 -2.86 -9.80 -17.46
N LEU A 219 -1.91 -9.52 -16.59
CA LEU A 219 -0.54 -9.22 -17.01
C LEU A 219 0.45 -9.66 -15.93
N LYS A 220 1.34 -10.57 -16.30
CA LYS A 220 2.52 -10.91 -15.53
C LYS A 220 3.62 -9.92 -15.86
N LEU A 221 4.16 -9.24 -14.85
CA LEU A 221 5.34 -8.38 -15.03
C LEU A 221 6.64 -9.21 -15.02
N PRO A 222 7.70 -8.77 -15.72
CA PRO A 222 9.03 -9.35 -15.59
C PRO A 222 9.47 -9.31 -14.12
N SER A 223 9.43 -10.47 -13.45
CA SER A 223 9.62 -10.53 -12.00
C SER A 223 9.87 -11.95 -11.52
N GLY A 224 10.46 -12.08 -10.34
CA GLY A 224 10.75 -13.35 -9.70
C GLY A 224 11.51 -13.13 -8.39
N GLY A 225 11.75 -14.22 -7.67
CA GLY A 225 12.38 -14.15 -6.37
C GLY A 225 11.52 -13.34 -5.38
N ASP A 226 12.15 -12.43 -4.65
CA ASP A 226 11.42 -11.44 -3.87
C ASP A 226 11.01 -10.28 -4.76
N THR A 227 9.71 -10.04 -4.88
CA THR A 227 9.12 -9.04 -5.77
C THR A 227 7.77 -8.58 -5.25
N SER A 228 7.43 -7.31 -5.29
CA SER A 228 6.10 -6.76 -4.94
C SER A 228 6.09 -5.23 -4.80
N TYR A 229 5.19 -4.77 -3.93
CA TYR A 229 5.00 -3.42 -3.38
C TYR A 229 4.81 -2.35 -4.45
N ALA A 230 3.94 -2.66 -5.41
CA ALA A 230 3.69 -1.79 -6.53
C ALA A 230 3.15 -0.41 -6.12
N GLY A 231 3.75 0.64 -6.67
CA GLY A 231 3.13 1.97 -6.80
C GLY A 231 2.34 2.02 -8.10
N MET A 232 1.18 2.68 -8.12
CA MET A 232 0.31 2.76 -9.30
C MET A 232 -0.19 4.18 -9.50
N VAL A 233 -0.02 4.73 -10.70
CA VAL A 233 -0.53 6.05 -11.11
C VAL A 233 -1.03 5.97 -12.54
N LEU A 234 -2.23 6.53 -12.80
CA LEU A 234 -2.70 6.77 -14.16
C LEU A 234 -2.21 8.15 -14.61
N HIS A 235 -1.46 8.18 -15.70
CA HIS A 235 -0.94 9.41 -16.28
C HIS A 235 -0.87 9.27 -17.80
N ASP A 236 -1.36 10.26 -18.53
CA ASP A 236 -1.37 10.31 -19.99
C ASP A 236 -1.89 9.04 -20.68
N GLY A 237 -2.98 8.48 -20.16
CA GLY A 237 -3.64 7.29 -20.72
C GLY A 237 -2.88 5.98 -20.49
N LEU A 238 -1.80 6.00 -19.70
CA LEU A 238 -1.03 4.84 -19.31
C LEU A 238 -1.12 4.61 -17.80
N LEU A 239 -1.05 3.36 -17.40
CA LEU A 239 -0.74 3.01 -16.02
C LEU A 239 0.78 2.97 -15.85
N TRP A 240 1.30 3.84 -14.97
CA TRP A 240 2.67 3.81 -14.52
C TRP A 240 2.72 2.99 -13.25
N LEU A 241 3.53 1.94 -13.25
CA LEU A 241 3.63 0.99 -12.16
C LEU A 241 5.09 0.78 -11.78
N SER A 242 5.44 1.21 -10.55
CA SER A 242 6.75 0.89 -9.96
C SER A 242 6.64 -0.37 -9.11
N TYR A 243 7.66 -1.21 -9.11
CA TYR A 243 7.76 -2.39 -8.25
C TYR A 243 9.21 -2.78 -8.05
N TYR A 244 9.51 -3.57 -7.05
CA TYR A 244 10.83 -4.17 -6.91
C TYR A 244 10.80 -5.64 -7.33
N SER A 245 11.95 -6.16 -7.73
CA SER A 245 12.09 -7.57 -8.05
C SER A 245 13.55 -8.04 -7.99
N SER A 246 13.72 -9.33 -7.64
CA SER A 246 15.00 -10.02 -7.56
C SER A 246 15.16 -11.05 -8.68
N HIS A 247 14.62 -10.79 -9.88
CA HIS A 247 14.68 -11.74 -11.00
C HIS A 247 15.95 -11.59 -11.85
N GLU A 248 16.72 -10.56 -11.59
CA GLU A 248 18.06 -10.35 -12.16
C GLU A 248 19.12 -10.59 -11.06
N GLU A 249 20.36 -10.26 -11.32
CA GLU A 249 21.47 -10.49 -10.39
C GLU A 249 21.32 -9.81 -9.04
N ARG A 250 20.57 -8.69 -9.00
CA ARG A 250 20.33 -7.89 -7.79
C ARG A 250 18.86 -7.51 -7.70
N THR A 251 18.38 -7.29 -6.47
CA THR A 251 17.08 -6.66 -6.24
C THR A 251 17.12 -5.23 -6.74
N SER A 252 16.24 -4.89 -7.65
CA SER A 252 16.15 -3.58 -8.29
C SER A 252 14.73 -3.06 -8.30
N ILE A 253 14.58 -1.75 -8.49
CA ILE A 253 13.29 -1.09 -8.72
C ILE A 253 13.07 -1.00 -10.23
N TYR A 254 11.89 -1.38 -10.65
CA TYR A 254 11.43 -1.37 -12.04
C TYR A 254 10.25 -0.42 -12.21
N LEU A 255 10.14 0.16 -13.40
CA LEU A 255 8.97 0.92 -13.83
C LEU A 255 8.39 0.27 -15.07
N ALA A 256 7.10 -0.06 -15.02
CA ALA A 256 6.33 -0.51 -16.16
C ALA A 256 5.35 0.58 -16.60
N LYS A 257 5.33 0.89 -17.89
CA LYS A 257 4.30 1.74 -18.53
C LYS A 257 3.32 0.80 -19.24
N VAL A 258 2.12 0.68 -18.72
CA VAL A 258 1.13 -0.31 -19.18
C VAL A 258 -0.03 0.39 -19.85
N ARG A 259 -0.31 0.01 -21.11
CA ARG A 259 -1.51 0.44 -21.80
C ARG A 259 -2.70 -0.39 -21.34
N ILE A 260 -3.72 0.28 -20.82
CA ILE A 260 -4.97 -0.39 -20.42
C ILE A 260 -5.86 -0.50 -21.65
N PRO A 261 -6.30 -1.71 -22.05
CA PRO A 261 -7.25 -1.85 -23.13
C PRO A 261 -8.56 -1.13 -22.80
N THR A 262 -9.05 -0.31 -23.74
CA THR A 262 -10.44 0.15 -23.76
C THR A 262 -11.32 -1.02 -24.17
N GLU A 263 -12.45 -1.18 -23.52
CA GLU A 263 -13.46 -2.15 -23.98
C GLU A 263 -13.95 -1.83 -25.39
#